data_594282a41e1f837beb148cfc152077dd
#
_entry.id   594282a41e1f837beb148cfc152077dd
#
_cell.length_a   1.000
_cell.length_b   1.000
_cell.length_c   1.000
_cell.angle_alpha   90.00
_cell.angle_beta   90.00
_cell.angle_gamma   90.00
#
_symmetry.space_group_name_H-M   'P 1'
#
loop_
_entity.id
_entity.type
_entity.pdbx_description
1 polymer ?
#
loop_
_entity_poly.entity_id
_entity_poly.type
_entity_poly.pdbx_seq_one_letter_code
_entity_poly.pdbx_strand_id
1 'polypeptide(L)'
;MMKRVFSISWYLIIVLLIGSCDQIFNSKDNDDTKEIFDEGRINPTLEKLDGYAPVQPFWSGFDAPEDVHIGFDEFVYVTDANGLHLLDRGDLSPRITISLDGATAVTQDRLLNVYVSARIDTIIESIDPTITWNLPAIFKIKNMNGAGPLTYVDTLIFPFDDASLSTSAAQNARLNRNSSFNYERVKITGLSILGDNTLYVTRKGPFNEITQVAAPDNTVLEFSRIRENGVLTSKMINVRQIRTLNPAIPSLRSGIGLSAISSFVASPQRDSFTDDRSFLIAQADQNVDIPFRVLWVNAVETVDGLVFQQNSSLLAQDTTQADGFLYEPNKFIKPVDIAYTADDDSYIFVIDQELNKLFQFQTNGQEGVPPPAGAEDQTRQILVSFGEFGAGPKQFNQPSGVAYFDRVVYVADKGNNRISRFKLTSDFE
;
A
#
# COMPACT_ATOMS: atom_id res chain seq x y z
N MET A 1 71.34 28.16 7.27
CA MET A 1 70.13 28.71 7.89
C MET A 1 68.83 28.44 7.06
N MET A 2 68.94 27.96 5.82
CA MET A 2 67.80 27.75 4.92
C MET A 2 67.10 26.36 5.03
N LYS A 3 67.71 25.34 5.66
CA LYS A 3 67.10 23.99 5.81
C LYS A 3 66.11 23.83 6.98
N ARG A 4 66.10 24.73 7.95
CA ARG A 4 65.14 24.67 9.07
C ARG A 4 63.78 25.36 8.81
N VAL A 5 63.75 26.31 7.88
CA VAL A 5 62.52 27.01 7.52
C VAL A 5 61.61 26.15 6.64
N PHE A 6 62.15 25.27 5.81
CA PHE A 6 61.39 24.36 4.97
C PHE A 6 60.69 23.22 5.77
N SER A 7 61.32 22.80 6.86
CA SER A 7 60.74 21.75 7.72
C SER A 7 59.52 22.22 8.51
N ILE A 8 59.51 23.45 8.97
CA ILE A 8 58.39 24.04 9.73
C ILE A 8 57.19 24.34 8.81
N SER A 9 57.44 24.77 7.60
CA SER A 9 56.41 25.04 6.60
C SER A 9 55.66 23.75 6.17
N TRP A 10 56.37 22.63 6.10
CA TRP A 10 55.76 21.33 5.72
C TRP A 10 54.95 20.72 6.86
N TYR A 11 55.35 20.91 8.10
CA TYR A 11 54.56 20.50 9.27
C TYR A 11 53.28 21.34 9.41
N LEU A 12 53.33 22.64 9.06
CA LEU A 12 52.13 23.49 9.08
C LEU A 12 51.13 23.14 8.00
N ILE A 13 51.60 22.70 6.81
CA ILE A 13 50.73 22.22 5.74
C ILE A 13 50.11 20.86 6.05
N ILE A 14 50.84 19.96 6.76
CA ILE A 14 50.33 18.66 7.18
C ILE A 14 49.30 18.83 8.29
N VAL A 15 49.48 19.75 9.23
CA VAL A 15 48.51 20.03 10.28
C VAL A 15 47.22 20.69 9.73
N LEU A 16 47.34 21.52 8.69
CA LEU A 16 46.18 22.09 8.00
C LEU A 16 45.41 21.06 7.12
N LEU A 17 46.08 20.00 6.65
CA LEU A 17 45.41 18.92 5.90
C LEU A 17 44.73 17.90 6.81
N ILE A 18 45.15 17.77 8.05
CA ILE A 18 44.49 16.85 9.02
C ILE A 18 43.29 17.52 9.69
N GLY A 19 43.25 18.86 9.84
CA GLY A 19 42.10 19.61 10.34
C GLY A 19 40.95 19.79 9.36
N SER A 20 41.15 19.46 8.07
CA SER A 20 40.16 19.65 7.00
C SER A 20 39.32 18.40 6.71
N CYS A 21 39.70 17.24 7.26
CA CYS A 21 38.92 16.00 7.00
C CYS A 21 37.69 15.82 7.86
N ASP A 22 37.62 16.46 9.03
CA ASP A 22 36.41 16.34 9.89
C ASP A 22 35.22 17.19 9.40
N GLN A 23 35.44 18.16 8.51
CA GLN A 23 34.34 18.94 7.94
C GLN A 23 33.76 18.37 6.62
N ILE A 24 34.40 17.33 6.03
CA ILE A 24 33.89 16.72 4.78
C ILE A 24 33.16 15.41 5.06
N PHE A 25 33.35 14.78 6.21
CA PHE A 25 32.71 13.52 6.57
C PHE A 25 31.75 13.61 7.76
N ASN A 26 31.48 14.81 8.28
CA ASN A 26 30.56 15.03 9.39
C ASN A 26 29.18 15.51 8.91
N SER A 27 28.66 14.91 7.86
CA SER A 27 27.30 15.22 7.40
C SER A 27 26.55 14.00 6.89
N LYS A 28 26.74 12.86 7.56
CA LYS A 28 25.88 11.70 7.28
C LYS A 28 24.98 11.30 8.46
N ASP A 29 25.08 12.00 9.59
CA ASP A 29 24.18 11.82 10.73
C ASP A 29 23.25 13.03 10.95
N ASN A 30 23.34 14.08 10.15
CA ASN A 30 22.27 15.04 10.04
C ASN A 30 21.29 14.51 8.99
N ASP A 31 20.40 13.67 9.44
CA ASP A 31 19.18 13.38 8.73
C ASP A 31 18.36 14.68 8.71
N ASP A 32 18.62 15.55 7.70
CA ASP A 32 17.86 16.80 7.52
C ASP A 32 16.36 16.52 7.43
N THR A 33 16.00 15.29 7.06
CA THR A 33 14.62 14.82 7.12
C THR A 33 14.14 14.63 8.55
N LYS A 34 15.01 14.17 9.45
CA LYS A 34 14.68 14.05 10.88
C LYS A 34 14.49 15.43 11.50
N GLU A 35 15.36 16.40 11.22
CA GLU A 35 15.19 17.78 11.67
C GLU A 35 13.93 18.44 11.06
N ILE A 36 13.63 18.21 9.78
CA ILE A 36 12.39 18.72 9.15
C ILE A 36 11.14 18.10 9.79
N PHE A 37 11.23 16.85 10.24
CA PHE A 37 10.14 16.19 10.96
C PHE A 37 10.14 16.49 12.46
N ASP A 38 11.32 16.60 13.11
CA ASP A 38 11.45 16.81 14.54
C ASP A 38 11.38 18.30 14.94
N GLU A 39 11.76 19.25 14.09
CA GLU A 39 11.56 20.70 14.32
C GLU A 39 10.11 21.15 14.12
N GLY A 40 9.18 20.22 14.39
CA GLY A 40 7.83 20.55 14.83
C GLY A 40 7.16 21.68 14.06
N ARG A 41 6.85 21.45 12.79
CA ARG A 41 5.76 22.17 12.14
C ARG A 41 4.41 21.64 12.60
N ILE A 42 4.34 21.21 13.87
CA ILE A 42 3.09 20.88 14.54
C ILE A 42 2.38 22.19 14.78
N ASN A 43 1.13 22.25 14.43
CA ASN A 43 0.29 23.36 14.84
C ASN A 43 0.17 23.34 16.37
N PRO A 44 0.71 24.34 17.12
CA PRO A 44 0.71 24.34 18.58
C PRO A 44 -0.68 24.21 19.22
N THR A 45 -1.73 24.51 18.47
CA THR A 45 -3.12 24.33 18.90
C THR A 45 -3.54 22.86 18.97
N LEU A 46 -2.77 21.96 18.36
CA LEU A 46 -3.05 20.52 18.30
C LEU A 46 -2.17 19.71 19.29
N GLU A 47 -1.19 20.31 19.95
CA GLU A 47 -0.30 19.67 20.93
C GLU A 47 -1.03 19.03 22.13
N LYS A 48 -2.27 19.38 22.34
CA LYS A 48 -3.11 18.85 23.45
C LYS A 48 -4.08 17.74 23.01
N LEU A 49 -4.03 17.33 21.75
CA LEU A 49 -4.93 16.28 21.25
C LEU A 49 -4.24 14.92 21.40
N ASP A 50 -4.75 14.11 22.29
CA ASP A 50 -4.39 12.68 22.33
C ASP A 50 -4.68 12.06 20.95
N GLY A 51 -3.71 11.33 20.41
CA GLY A 51 -3.82 10.65 19.11
C GLY A 51 -2.90 11.22 18.04
N TYR A 52 -3.36 11.28 16.80
CA TYR A 52 -2.56 11.73 15.66
C TYR A 52 -2.54 13.25 15.50
N ALA A 53 -1.34 13.81 15.32
CA ALA A 53 -1.13 15.22 14.95
C ALA A 53 -0.71 15.30 13.46
N PRO A 54 -1.16 16.34 12.73
CA PRO A 54 -0.79 16.55 11.34
C PRO A 54 0.66 17.02 11.19
N VAL A 55 1.41 16.41 10.28
CA VAL A 55 2.76 16.84 9.90
C VAL A 55 2.63 17.80 8.70
N GLN A 56 2.83 19.08 8.93
CA GLN A 56 2.71 20.14 7.93
C GLN A 56 4.06 20.49 7.27
N PRO A 57 4.05 21.01 6.02
CA PRO A 57 2.90 21.15 5.12
C PRO A 57 2.46 19.81 4.53
N PHE A 58 1.17 19.64 4.25
CA PHE A 58 0.71 18.51 3.44
C PHE A 58 1.24 18.65 2.02
N TRP A 59 1.49 17.52 1.37
CA TRP A 59 1.97 17.53 0.00
C TRP A 59 0.82 17.81 -0.96
N SER A 60 1.03 18.72 -1.88
CA SER A 60 0.05 19.15 -2.89
C SER A 60 0.61 18.98 -4.30
N GLY A 61 -0.22 19.25 -5.31
CA GLY A 61 0.18 19.14 -6.71
C GLY A 61 -0.21 17.81 -7.35
N PHE A 62 -1.08 17.06 -6.71
CA PHE A 62 -1.71 15.85 -7.24
C PHE A 62 -3.09 16.18 -7.82
N ASP A 63 -3.57 15.34 -8.72
CA ASP A 63 -4.91 15.41 -9.29
C ASP A 63 -5.69 14.13 -8.89
N ALA A 64 -6.53 14.27 -7.86
CA ALA A 64 -7.29 13.18 -7.28
C ALA A 64 -6.44 11.94 -6.97
N PRO A 65 -5.47 11.99 -6.02
CA PRO A 65 -4.61 10.87 -5.71
C PRO A 65 -5.42 9.63 -5.33
N GLU A 66 -5.07 8.49 -5.93
CA GLU A 66 -5.79 7.21 -5.76
C GLU A 66 -5.12 6.33 -4.71
N ASP A 67 -3.78 6.27 -4.68
CA ASP A 67 -3.01 5.40 -3.79
C ASP A 67 -1.68 6.05 -3.38
N VAL A 68 -1.16 5.65 -2.23
CA VAL A 68 0.15 6.05 -1.72
C VAL A 68 0.87 4.82 -1.15
N HIS A 69 2.14 4.63 -1.53
CA HIS A 69 2.96 3.49 -1.08
C HIS A 69 4.38 3.93 -0.76
N ILE A 70 4.97 3.38 0.29
CA ILE A 70 6.38 3.57 0.61
C ILE A 70 7.16 2.35 0.13
N GLY A 71 8.12 2.57 -0.78
CA GLY A 71 8.91 1.49 -1.35
C GLY A 71 10.01 0.98 -0.43
N PHE A 72 10.60 -0.18 -0.78
CA PHE A 72 11.81 -0.71 -0.11
C PHE A 72 13.05 0.18 -0.29
N ASP A 73 12.98 1.15 -1.17
CA ASP A 73 13.98 2.22 -1.35
C ASP A 73 13.65 3.50 -0.57
N GLU A 74 12.63 3.44 0.28
CA GLU A 74 12.13 4.53 1.13
C GLU A 74 11.52 5.72 0.38
N PHE A 75 11.41 5.63 -0.96
CA PHE A 75 10.68 6.62 -1.74
C PHE A 75 9.17 6.45 -1.59
N VAL A 76 8.46 7.55 -1.76
CA VAL A 76 7.01 7.59 -1.76
C VAL A 76 6.50 7.53 -3.20
N TYR A 77 5.66 6.57 -3.47
CA TYR A 77 4.99 6.38 -4.73
C TYR A 77 3.52 6.79 -4.59
N VAL A 78 3.05 7.65 -5.47
CA VAL A 78 1.66 8.13 -5.46
C VAL A 78 1.07 7.92 -6.85
N THR A 79 -0.10 7.32 -6.92
CA THR A 79 -0.89 7.29 -8.17
C THR A 79 -1.97 8.36 -8.13
N ASP A 80 -2.19 9.01 -9.27
CA ASP A 80 -3.27 9.99 -9.45
C ASP A 80 -3.79 9.99 -10.89
N ALA A 81 -4.65 10.94 -11.25
CA ALA A 81 -5.20 11.06 -12.61
C ALA A 81 -4.13 11.29 -13.69
N ASN A 82 -2.95 11.80 -13.34
CA ASN A 82 -1.84 12.04 -14.27
C ASN A 82 -0.91 10.84 -14.43
N GLY A 83 -0.98 9.86 -13.50
CA GLY A 83 -0.20 8.63 -13.55
C GLY A 83 0.49 8.27 -12.24
N LEU A 84 1.77 7.90 -12.33
CA LEU A 84 2.60 7.49 -11.19
C LEU A 84 3.65 8.55 -10.89
N HIS A 85 3.69 8.98 -9.64
CA HIS A 85 4.66 9.94 -9.10
C HIS A 85 5.62 9.27 -8.14
N LEU A 86 6.88 9.69 -8.16
CA LEU A 86 7.89 9.36 -7.17
C LEU A 86 8.30 10.63 -6.43
N LEU A 87 8.29 10.56 -5.10
CA LEU A 87 8.72 11.64 -4.20
C LEU A 87 9.77 11.11 -3.22
N ASP A 88 10.68 11.98 -2.82
CA ASP A 88 11.45 11.80 -1.60
C ASP A 88 10.61 12.29 -0.40
N ARG A 89 10.82 11.71 0.77
CA ARG A 89 10.09 12.10 1.99
C ARG A 89 10.32 13.55 2.41
N GLY A 90 11.48 14.11 2.06
CA GLY A 90 11.84 15.52 2.30
C GLY A 90 11.32 16.49 1.24
N ASP A 91 10.89 16.00 0.07
CA ASP A 91 10.42 16.85 -1.02
C ASP A 91 8.93 17.14 -0.88
N LEU A 92 8.53 18.33 -1.35
CA LEU A 92 7.13 18.75 -1.35
C LEU A 92 6.45 18.52 -2.71
N SER A 93 7.21 18.07 -3.71
CA SER A 93 6.75 17.87 -5.08
C SER A 93 7.37 16.63 -5.71
N PRO A 94 6.71 16.00 -6.69
CA PRO A 94 7.25 14.84 -7.38
C PRO A 94 8.60 15.11 -8.06
N ARG A 95 9.55 14.18 -7.89
CA ARG A 95 10.83 14.16 -8.62
C ARG A 95 10.67 13.58 -10.01
N ILE A 96 9.83 12.55 -10.14
CA ILE A 96 9.57 11.84 -11.38
C ILE A 96 8.06 11.65 -11.49
N THR A 97 7.53 11.89 -12.70
CA THR A 97 6.15 11.56 -13.04
C THR A 97 6.16 10.73 -14.31
N ILE A 98 5.48 9.59 -14.27
CA ILE A 98 5.22 8.74 -15.43
C ILE A 98 3.74 8.84 -15.76
N SER A 99 3.42 9.34 -16.95
CA SER A 99 2.03 9.42 -17.40
C SER A 99 1.50 8.02 -17.69
N LEU A 100 0.44 7.64 -16.96
CA LEU A 100 -0.27 6.36 -17.10
C LEU A 100 -1.77 6.63 -16.93
N ASP A 101 -2.54 6.29 -17.94
CA ASP A 101 -3.99 6.48 -17.89
C ASP A 101 -4.65 5.55 -16.88
N GLY A 102 -5.52 6.11 -16.04
CA GLY A 102 -6.27 5.35 -15.05
C GLY A 102 -5.41 4.63 -14.01
N ALA A 103 -4.28 5.22 -13.61
CA ALA A 103 -3.44 4.68 -12.53
C ALA A 103 -4.24 4.58 -11.23
N THR A 104 -4.13 3.43 -10.51
CA THR A 104 -4.93 3.19 -9.31
C THR A 104 -4.13 2.67 -8.12
N ALA A 105 -3.52 1.50 -8.20
CA ALA A 105 -2.77 0.91 -7.10
C ALA A 105 -1.29 0.82 -7.44
N VAL A 106 -0.43 0.95 -6.44
CA VAL A 106 1.02 0.86 -6.60
C VAL A 106 1.64 0.03 -5.48
N THR A 107 2.67 -0.76 -5.81
CA THR A 107 3.51 -1.46 -4.83
C THR A 107 4.93 -1.65 -5.38
N GLN A 108 5.89 -1.99 -4.53
CA GLN A 108 7.26 -2.26 -4.93
C GLN A 108 7.73 -3.62 -4.41
N ASP A 109 8.47 -4.38 -5.22
CA ASP A 109 9.09 -5.63 -4.77
C ASP A 109 10.46 -5.40 -4.11
N ARG A 110 10.97 -6.43 -3.41
CA ARG A 110 12.29 -6.37 -2.74
C ARG A 110 13.47 -6.23 -3.72
N LEU A 111 13.24 -6.37 -5.02
CA LEU A 111 14.22 -6.09 -6.09
C LEU A 111 14.09 -4.67 -6.64
N LEU A 112 13.27 -3.83 -5.98
CA LEU A 112 13.00 -2.43 -6.33
C LEU A 112 12.30 -2.26 -7.68
N ASN A 113 11.57 -3.28 -8.15
CA ASN A 113 10.65 -3.09 -9.26
C ASN A 113 9.32 -2.53 -8.73
N VAL A 114 8.84 -1.48 -9.36
CA VAL A 114 7.55 -0.87 -9.04
C VAL A 114 6.47 -1.51 -9.91
N TYR A 115 5.38 -1.91 -9.29
CA TYR A 115 4.19 -2.40 -9.96
C TYR A 115 3.09 -1.34 -9.83
N VAL A 116 2.53 -0.93 -10.94
CA VAL A 116 1.44 0.05 -10.98
C VAL A 116 0.31 -0.46 -11.84
N SER A 117 -0.90 -0.45 -11.30
CA SER A 117 -2.08 -0.76 -12.07
C SER A 117 -2.58 0.49 -12.79
N ALA A 118 -2.86 0.34 -14.07
CA ALA A 118 -3.34 1.42 -14.94
C ALA A 118 -4.16 0.82 -16.10
N ARG A 119 -4.37 1.58 -17.14
CA ARG A 119 -5.06 1.12 -18.34
C ARG A 119 -4.13 1.16 -19.55
N ILE A 120 -4.43 0.31 -20.52
CA ILE A 120 -3.69 0.25 -21.78
C ILE A 120 -4.65 0.19 -22.95
N ASP A 121 -4.41 1.02 -23.95
CA ASP A 121 -5.09 0.93 -25.22
C ASP A 121 -4.39 -0.10 -26.11
N THR A 122 -5.12 -1.09 -26.56
CA THR A 122 -4.59 -2.18 -27.39
C THR A 122 -5.58 -2.63 -28.45
N ILE A 123 -5.05 -3.11 -29.57
CA ILE A 123 -5.83 -3.74 -30.65
C ILE A 123 -5.62 -5.24 -30.57
N ILE A 124 -6.70 -6.00 -30.58
CA ILE A 124 -6.68 -7.46 -30.53
C ILE A 124 -7.11 -7.98 -31.92
N GLU A 125 -6.11 -8.16 -32.80
CA GLU A 125 -6.33 -8.54 -34.18
C GLU A 125 -7.15 -9.82 -34.34
N SER A 126 -7.01 -10.78 -33.44
CA SER A 126 -7.74 -12.05 -33.46
C SER A 126 -9.24 -11.92 -33.13
N ILE A 127 -9.66 -10.77 -32.55
CA ILE A 127 -11.05 -10.50 -32.20
C ILE A 127 -11.67 -9.53 -33.22
N ASP A 128 -11.15 -8.32 -33.28
CA ASP A 128 -11.54 -7.30 -34.26
C ASP A 128 -10.41 -6.25 -34.38
N PRO A 129 -9.72 -6.20 -35.52
CA PRO A 129 -8.61 -5.29 -35.74
C PRO A 129 -9.01 -3.80 -35.81
N THR A 130 -10.31 -3.52 -35.93
CA THR A 130 -10.83 -2.14 -36.01
C THR A 130 -11.17 -1.53 -34.65
N ILE A 131 -11.15 -2.35 -33.61
CA ILE A 131 -11.51 -1.93 -32.24
C ILE A 131 -10.25 -1.72 -31.40
N THR A 132 -10.07 -0.52 -30.87
CA THR A 132 -9.13 -0.26 -29.78
C THR A 132 -9.84 -0.55 -28.46
N TRP A 133 -9.25 -1.46 -27.68
CA TRP A 133 -9.70 -1.86 -26.35
C TRP A 133 -8.93 -1.09 -25.29
N ASN A 134 -9.63 -0.50 -24.30
CA ASN A 134 -9.02 0.10 -23.12
C ASN A 134 -9.07 -0.91 -21.97
N LEU A 135 -8.00 -1.67 -21.77
CA LEU A 135 -7.95 -2.80 -20.85
C LEU A 135 -7.21 -2.48 -19.57
N PRO A 136 -7.59 -3.08 -18.40
CA PRO A 136 -6.80 -3.00 -17.20
C PRO A 136 -5.47 -3.73 -17.39
N ALA A 137 -4.39 -3.11 -16.91
CA ALA A 137 -3.03 -3.65 -16.98
C ALA A 137 -2.25 -3.37 -15.70
N ILE A 138 -1.21 -4.16 -15.45
CA ILE A 138 -0.21 -3.90 -14.41
C ILE A 138 1.13 -3.75 -15.10
N PHE A 139 1.74 -2.59 -14.94
CA PHE A 139 3.09 -2.31 -15.46
C PHE A 139 4.11 -2.61 -14.38
N LYS A 140 5.13 -3.38 -14.73
CA LYS A 140 6.30 -3.63 -13.90
C LYS A 140 7.46 -2.77 -14.40
N ILE A 141 7.91 -1.83 -13.57
CA ILE A 141 8.87 -0.80 -13.92
C ILE A 141 10.13 -0.96 -13.07
N LYS A 142 11.30 -0.91 -13.72
CA LYS A 142 12.61 -0.96 -13.08
C LYS A 142 13.27 0.41 -13.10
N ASN A 143 14.13 0.67 -12.11
CA ASN A 143 14.92 1.88 -11.96
C ASN A 143 14.10 3.17 -11.85
N MET A 144 12.91 3.10 -11.27
CA MET A 144 12.11 4.29 -11.01
C MET A 144 12.84 5.29 -10.09
N ASN A 145 13.67 4.79 -9.19
CA ASN A 145 14.50 5.59 -8.26
C ASN A 145 15.75 6.24 -8.89
N GLY A 146 15.93 6.13 -10.21
CA GLY A 146 17.08 6.73 -10.90
C GLY A 146 18.38 5.91 -10.82
N ALA A 147 18.36 4.68 -10.30
CA ALA A 147 19.54 3.79 -10.26
C ALA A 147 20.03 3.35 -11.66
N GLY A 148 19.28 3.66 -12.70
CA GLY A 148 19.60 3.36 -14.11
C GLY A 148 18.49 3.87 -15.03
N PRO A 149 18.53 3.53 -16.33
CA PRO A 149 17.46 3.88 -17.26
C PRO A 149 16.13 3.26 -16.81
N LEU A 150 15.08 4.09 -16.75
CA LEU A 150 13.72 3.63 -16.48
C LEU A 150 13.31 2.63 -17.56
N THR A 151 12.83 1.45 -17.15
CA THR A 151 12.53 0.36 -18.08
C THR A 151 11.25 -0.35 -17.67
N TYR A 152 10.32 -0.49 -18.60
CA TYR A 152 9.19 -1.41 -18.46
C TYR A 152 9.69 -2.83 -18.70
N VAL A 153 9.70 -3.67 -17.67
CA VAL A 153 10.27 -5.03 -17.73
C VAL A 153 9.22 -6.11 -17.94
N ASP A 154 7.95 -5.78 -17.64
CA ASP A 154 6.80 -6.63 -17.90
C ASP A 154 5.51 -5.81 -17.93
N THR A 155 4.48 -6.30 -18.62
CA THR A 155 3.14 -5.72 -18.63
C THR A 155 2.11 -6.85 -18.66
N LEU A 156 1.35 -6.94 -17.58
CA LEU A 156 0.27 -7.92 -17.44
C LEU A 156 -1.02 -7.29 -17.96
N ILE A 157 -1.59 -7.83 -19.02
CA ILE A 157 -2.79 -7.29 -19.66
C ILE A 157 -3.97 -8.23 -19.44
N PHE A 158 -4.99 -7.74 -18.78
CA PHE A 158 -6.21 -8.51 -18.57
C PHE A 158 -7.15 -8.35 -19.79
N PRO A 159 -7.84 -9.42 -20.24
CA PRO A 159 -8.01 -10.71 -19.57
C PRO A 159 -6.95 -11.78 -19.92
N PHE A 160 -5.90 -11.48 -20.67
CA PHE A 160 -4.92 -12.48 -21.12
C PHE A 160 -4.12 -13.09 -19.98
N ASP A 161 -3.77 -12.28 -18.99
CA ASP A 161 -3.03 -12.68 -17.81
C ASP A 161 -3.94 -12.95 -16.59
N ASP A 162 -5.21 -13.26 -16.86
CA ASP A 162 -6.22 -13.55 -15.84
C ASP A 162 -6.39 -15.06 -15.64
N ALA A 163 -5.92 -15.60 -14.52
CA ALA A 163 -6.03 -17.01 -14.17
C ALA A 163 -7.48 -17.50 -13.99
N SER A 164 -8.43 -16.58 -13.76
CA SER A 164 -9.83 -16.97 -13.69
C SER A 164 -10.41 -17.40 -15.03
N LEU A 165 -9.73 -17.06 -16.14
CA LEU A 165 -10.13 -17.33 -17.50
C LEU A 165 -9.27 -18.45 -18.10
N SER A 166 -9.68 -19.69 -17.88
CA SER A 166 -8.92 -20.88 -18.30
C SER A 166 -8.99 -21.23 -19.78
N THR A 167 -9.85 -20.57 -20.56
CA THR A 167 -10.06 -20.87 -21.97
C THR A 167 -10.16 -19.61 -22.84
N SER A 168 -9.72 -19.71 -24.11
CA SER A 168 -9.88 -18.62 -25.09
C SER A 168 -11.35 -18.20 -25.28
N ALA A 169 -12.30 -19.15 -25.15
CA ALA A 169 -13.73 -18.82 -25.24
C ALA A 169 -14.18 -17.89 -24.09
N ALA A 170 -13.71 -18.14 -22.85
CA ALA A 170 -14.00 -17.28 -21.72
C ALA A 170 -13.35 -15.90 -21.87
N GLN A 171 -12.11 -15.84 -22.35
CA GLN A 171 -11.43 -14.56 -22.64
C GLN A 171 -12.18 -13.78 -23.72
N ASN A 172 -12.59 -14.43 -24.81
CA ASN A 172 -13.35 -13.78 -25.89
C ASN A 172 -14.72 -13.27 -25.42
N ALA A 173 -15.39 -13.98 -24.50
CA ALA A 173 -16.63 -13.50 -23.89
C ALA A 173 -16.41 -12.22 -23.07
N ARG A 174 -15.26 -12.05 -22.43
CA ARG A 174 -14.89 -10.85 -21.69
C ARG A 174 -14.47 -9.69 -22.63
N LEU A 175 -14.08 -9.98 -23.85
CA LEU A 175 -13.74 -9.00 -24.90
C LEU A 175 -14.91 -8.74 -25.84
N ASN A 176 -16.13 -8.71 -25.34
CA ASN A 176 -17.34 -8.36 -26.08
C ASN A 176 -17.99 -7.11 -25.44
N ARG A 177 -17.93 -5.96 -26.14
CA ARG A 177 -18.50 -4.69 -25.66
C ARG A 177 -19.99 -4.71 -25.40
N ASN A 178 -20.71 -5.61 -26.03
CA ASN A 178 -22.15 -5.80 -25.81
C ASN A 178 -22.44 -6.66 -24.58
N SER A 179 -21.43 -7.30 -24.00
CA SER A 179 -21.57 -8.09 -22.78
C SER A 179 -21.61 -7.20 -21.55
N SER A 180 -22.51 -7.50 -20.63
CA SER A 180 -22.51 -6.90 -19.28
C SER A 180 -21.22 -7.22 -18.52
N PHE A 181 -20.51 -8.27 -18.90
CA PHE A 181 -19.26 -8.74 -18.31
C PHE A 181 -18.00 -8.25 -19.02
N ASN A 182 -18.11 -7.23 -19.86
CA ASN A 182 -16.99 -6.67 -20.60
C ASN A 182 -15.82 -6.27 -19.67
N TYR A 183 -14.62 -6.69 -20.06
CA TYR A 183 -13.40 -6.50 -19.26
C TYR A 183 -12.93 -5.03 -19.17
N GLU A 184 -13.35 -4.17 -20.10
CA GLU A 184 -13.13 -2.72 -19.99
C GLU A 184 -13.76 -2.11 -18.71
N ARG A 185 -14.70 -2.82 -18.06
CA ARG A 185 -15.34 -2.40 -16.80
C ARG A 185 -14.61 -2.88 -15.56
N VAL A 186 -13.60 -3.73 -15.71
CA VAL A 186 -12.79 -4.19 -14.57
C VAL A 186 -11.81 -3.10 -14.18
N LYS A 187 -11.67 -2.90 -12.87
CA LYS A 187 -10.68 -2.03 -12.23
C LYS A 187 -9.84 -2.89 -11.29
N ILE A 188 -8.52 -2.79 -11.39
CA ILE A 188 -7.60 -3.34 -10.40
C ILE A 188 -7.62 -2.40 -9.21
N THR A 189 -7.84 -2.94 -8.02
CA THR A 189 -8.13 -2.17 -6.81
C THR A 189 -7.05 -2.24 -5.75
N GLY A 190 -6.16 -3.23 -5.82
CA GLY A 190 -5.07 -3.36 -4.88
C GLY A 190 -3.97 -4.25 -5.39
N LEU A 191 -2.75 -3.91 -5.03
CA LEU A 191 -1.52 -4.65 -5.32
C LEU A 191 -0.77 -4.84 -4.00
N SER A 192 -0.26 -6.04 -3.73
CA SER A 192 0.57 -6.30 -2.56
C SER A 192 1.63 -7.34 -2.85
N ILE A 193 2.83 -7.13 -2.31
CA ILE A 193 4.00 -8.00 -2.52
C ILE A 193 4.19 -8.93 -1.32
N LEU A 194 4.61 -10.16 -1.60
CA LEU A 194 5.10 -11.11 -0.61
C LEU A 194 6.63 -11.07 -0.48
N GLY A 195 7.17 -11.65 0.58
CA GLY A 195 8.60 -11.67 0.84
C GLY A 195 9.45 -12.30 -0.28
N ASP A 196 8.91 -13.24 -1.03
CA ASP A 196 9.53 -13.87 -2.20
C ASP A 196 9.32 -13.10 -3.53
N ASN A 197 8.77 -11.90 -3.47
CA ASN A 197 8.37 -11.06 -4.61
C ASN A 197 7.21 -11.65 -5.45
N THR A 198 6.39 -12.51 -4.87
CA THR A 198 5.10 -12.88 -5.41
C THR A 198 4.14 -11.69 -5.28
N LEU A 199 3.32 -11.44 -6.30
CA LEU A 199 2.38 -10.32 -6.34
C LEU A 199 0.95 -10.84 -6.12
N TYR A 200 0.25 -10.25 -5.17
CA TYR A 200 -1.19 -10.38 -5.01
C TYR A 200 -1.91 -9.21 -5.68
N VAL A 201 -3.02 -9.52 -6.35
CA VAL A 201 -3.83 -8.55 -7.09
C VAL A 201 -5.29 -8.73 -6.72
N THR A 202 -5.94 -7.65 -6.33
CA THR A 202 -7.40 -7.58 -6.19
C THR A 202 -8.01 -6.73 -7.30
N ARG A 203 -9.25 -7.02 -7.63
CA ARG A 203 -9.99 -6.30 -8.63
C ARG A 203 -11.46 -6.18 -8.29
N LYS A 204 -12.10 -5.18 -8.88
CA LYS A 204 -13.54 -4.99 -8.90
C LYS A 204 -14.02 -5.06 -10.34
N GLY A 205 -15.09 -5.82 -10.58
CA GLY A 205 -15.62 -5.97 -11.93
C GLY A 205 -17.08 -6.36 -11.93
N PRO A 206 -17.68 -6.42 -13.11
CA PRO A 206 -19.12 -6.70 -13.27
C PRO A 206 -19.49 -8.15 -12.93
N PHE A 207 -18.54 -9.08 -12.92
CA PHE A 207 -18.78 -10.47 -12.55
C PHE A 207 -18.39 -10.74 -11.09
N ASN A 208 -19.10 -10.06 -10.19
CA ASN A 208 -18.89 -10.07 -8.76
C ASN A 208 -20.21 -10.47 -8.08
N GLU A 209 -20.44 -11.77 -7.92
CA GLU A 209 -21.70 -12.32 -7.40
C GLU A 209 -21.51 -13.08 -6.10
N ILE A 210 -22.34 -12.75 -5.11
CA ILE A 210 -22.32 -13.34 -3.78
C ILE A 210 -22.63 -14.84 -3.77
N THR A 211 -23.40 -15.32 -4.76
CA THR A 211 -23.84 -16.71 -4.85
C THR A 211 -22.88 -17.60 -5.62
N GLN A 212 -21.92 -17.02 -6.34
CA GLN A 212 -20.99 -17.76 -7.18
C GLN A 212 -19.56 -17.70 -6.59
N VAL A 213 -19.19 -18.73 -5.85
CA VAL A 213 -17.82 -18.86 -5.26
C VAL A 213 -16.71 -18.76 -6.31
N ALA A 214 -17.03 -19.10 -7.57
CA ALA A 214 -16.07 -19.10 -8.68
C ALA A 214 -16.17 -17.85 -9.58
N ALA A 215 -16.92 -16.82 -9.18
CA ALA A 215 -16.99 -15.59 -9.98
C ALA A 215 -15.58 -14.96 -10.11
N PRO A 216 -15.14 -14.60 -11.33
CA PRO A 216 -13.77 -14.15 -11.56
C PRO A 216 -13.38 -12.93 -10.72
N ASP A 217 -14.32 -11.98 -10.54
CA ASP A 217 -14.03 -10.73 -9.85
C ASP A 217 -14.15 -10.85 -8.30
N ASN A 218 -14.36 -12.07 -7.80
CA ASN A 218 -14.44 -12.38 -6.36
C ASN A 218 -13.15 -13.02 -5.83
N THR A 219 -12.04 -12.95 -6.53
CA THR A 219 -10.82 -13.68 -6.20
C THR A 219 -9.61 -12.77 -6.11
N VAL A 220 -8.65 -13.15 -5.27
CA VAL A 220 -7.30 -12.61 -5.30
C VAL A 220 -6.49 -13.41 -6.30
N LEU A 221 -5.82 -12.73 -7.22
CA LEU A 221 -4.91 -13.34 -8.17
C LEU A 221 -3.49 -13.34 -7.61
N GLU A 222 -2.78 -14.45 -7.76
CA GLU A 222 -1.39 -14.60 -7.35
C GLU A 222 -0.49 -14.73 -8.59
N PHE A 223 0.50 -13.86 -8.69
CA PHE A 223 1.49 -13.84 -9.77
C PHE A 223 2.88 -14.11 -9.22
N SER A 224 3.61 -15.01 -9.87
CA SER A 224 5.01 -15.32 -9.56
C SER A 224 5.88 -15.14 -10.79
N ARG A 225 7.18 -14.92 -10.56
CA ARG A 225 8.14 -14.79 -11.66
C ARG A 225 8.31 -16.13 -12.41
N ILE A 226 8.38 -16.04 -13.73
CA ILE A 226 8.64 -17.20 -14.60
C ILE A 226 10.09 -17.64 -14.39
N ARG A 227 10.28 -18.97 -14.32
CA ARG A 227 11.61 -19.58 -14.31
C ARG A 227 11.88 -20.20 -15.69
N GLU A 228 12.86 -19.64 -16.40
CA GLU A 228 13.34 -20.15 -17.69
C GLU A 228 14.73 -20.77 -17.53
N ASN A 229 14.91 -22.02 -17.95
CA ASN A 229 16.16 -22.77 -17.80
C ASN A 229 16.75 -22.74 -16.38
N GLY A 230 15.88 -22.78 -15.37
CA GLY A 230 16.30 -22.72 -13.96
C GLY A 230 16.54 -21.31 -13.41
N VAL A 231 16.53 -20.26 -14.24
CA VAL A 231 16.75 -18.86 -13.85
C VAL A 231 15.45 -18.09 -13.76
N LEU A 232 15.23 -17.34 -12.68
CA LEU A 232 14.09 -16.46 -12.54
C LEU A 232 14.21 -15.27 -13.48
N THR A 233 13.22 -15.08 -14.34
CA THR A 233 13.13 -13.93 -15.25
C THR A 233 12.44 -12.73 -14.58
N SER A 234 12.34 -11.59 -15.31
CA SER A 234 11.56 -10.44 -14.87
C SER A 234 10.07 -10.61 -15.14
N LYS A 235 9.70 -11.55 -16.03
CA LYS A 235 8.30 -11.79 -16.41
C LYS A 235 7.52 -12.48 -15.30
N MET A 236 6.24 -12.15 -15.22
CA MET A 236 5.30 -12.71 -14.25
C MET A 236 4.32 -13.65 -14.94
N ILE A 237 3.87 -14.65 -14.21
CA ILE A 237 2.79 -15.54 -14.64
C ILE A 237 1.79 -15.71 -13.51
N ASN A 238 0.52 -15.76 -13.85
CA ASN A 238 -0.50 -16.12 -12.90
C ASN A 238 -0.39 -17.60 -12.52
N VAL A 239 -0.17 -17.88 -11.25
CA VAL A 239 0.01 -19.25 -10.73
C VAL A 239 -1.19 -19.73 -9.94
N ARG A 240 -1.99 -18.83 -9.40
CA ARG A 240 -3.11 -19.19 -8.54
C ARG A 240 -4.21 -18.15 -8.58
N GLN A 241 -5.43 -18.64 -8.39
CA GLN A 241 -6.63 -17.88 -8.10
C GLN A 241 -7.06 -18.23 -6.66
N ILE A 242 -6.90 -17.29 -5.74
CA ILE A 242 -7.26 -17.47 -4.33
C ILE A 242 -8.73 -17.09 -4.17
N ARG A 243 -9.54 -18.06 -3.77
CA ARG A 243 -10.95 -17.85 -3.45
C ARG A 243 -11.09 -17.60 -1.96
N THR A 244 -11.49 -16.40 -1.60
CA THR A 244 -11.62 -16.00 -0.21
C THR A 244 -13.04 -16.19 0.34
N LEU A 245 -14.01 -16.44 -0.52
CA LEU A 245 -15.37 -16.72 -0.14
C LEU A 245 -15.46 -18.08 0.56
N ASN A 246 -15.78 -18.08 1.85
CA ASN A 246 -15.96 -19.30 2.64
C ASN A 246 -17.44 -19.54 2.95
N PRO A 247 -18.10 -20.52 2.32
CA PRO A 247 -19.49 -20.82 2.56
C PRO A 247 -19.76 -21.42 3.95
N ALA A 248 -18.74 -21.98 4.61
CA ALA A 248 -18.89 -22.60 5.94
C ALA A 248 -19.04 -21.56 7.06
N ILE A 249 -18.60 -20.32 6.85
CA ILE A 249 -18.73 -19.22 7.81
C ILE A 249 -19.45 -18.05 7.12
N PRO A 250 -20.78 -18.07 7.03
CA PRO A 250 -21.53 -17.04 6.29
C PRO A 250 -21.33 -15.62 6.82
N SER A 251 -21.04 -15.45 8.10
CA SER A 251 -20.75 -14.14 8.70
C SER A 251 -19.43 -13.53 8.23
N LEU A 252 -18.47 -14.36 7.85
CA LEU A 252 -17.18 -13.91 7.30
C LEU A 252 -17.13 -14.03 5.77
N ARG A 253 -18.22 -13.70 5.09
CA ARG A 253 -18.22 -13.66 3.62
C ARG A 253 -17.15 -12.74 3.11
N SER A 254 -16.38 -13.22 2.16
CA SER A 254 -15.26 -12.51 1.57
C SER A 254 -15.24 -12.63 0.05
N GLY A 255 -14.52 -11.73 -0.61
CA GLY A 255 -14.37 -11.72 -2.05
C GLY A 255 -15.40 -10.90 -2.81
N ILE A 256 -16.23 -10.10 -2.12
CA ILE A 256 -17.29 -9.32 -2.78
C ILE A 256 -16.91 -7.86 -2.83
N GLY A 257 -16.70 -7.33 -4.07
CA GLY A 257 -16.31 -5.94 -4.25
C GLY A 257 -14.97 -5.63 -3.60
N LEU A 258 -13.96 -6.48 -3.82
CA LEU A 258 -12.62 -6.30 -3.28
C LEU A 258 -12.08 -4.90 -3.62
N SER A 259 -11.70 -4.14 -2.62
CA SER A 259 -11.25 -2.74 -2.74
C SER A 259 -9.79 -2.56 -2.37
N ALA A 260 -9.21 -3.43 -1.54
CA ALA A 260 -7.81 -3.37 -1.14
C ALA A 260 -7.28 -4.75 -0.74
N ILE A 261 -5.95 -4.85 -0.72
CA ILE A 261 -5.21 -5.98 -0.19
C ILE A 261 -3.91 -5.50 0.44
N SER A 262 -3.55 -6.05 1.60
CA SER A 262 -2.26 -5.85 2.24
C SER A 262 -1.71 -7.18 2.73
N SER A 263 -0.51 -7.55 2.29
CA SER A 263 0.26 -8.66 2.87
C SER A 263 0.90 -8.22 4.19
N PHE A 264 1.49 -9.16 4.92
CA PHE A 264 2.26 -8.85 6.13
C PHE A 264 3.72 -8.51 5.83
N VAL A 265 4.02 -8.17 4.59
CA VAL A 265 5.30 -7.61 4.16
C VAL A 265 5.16 -6.10 4.10
N ALA A 266 5.81 -5.40 5.03
CA ALA A 266 5.84 -3.95 4.99
C ALA A 266 7.12 -3.46 4.33
N SER A 267 6.99 -2.69 3.26
CA SER A 267 8.06 -1.83 2.79
C SER A 267 8.19 -0.64 3.76
N PRO A 268 9.35 -0.14 4.07
CA PRO A 268 10.68 -0.48 3.58
C PRO A 268 11.46 -1.47 4.48
N GLN A 269 10.80 -2.24 5.33
CA GLN A 269 11.40 -3.18 6.27
C GLN A 269 12.17 -4.29 5.54
N ARG A 270 13.38 -3.98 5.05
CA ARG A 270 14.19 -4.90 4.24
C ARG A 270 14.73 -6.08 5.04
N ASP A 271 15.02 -5.87 6.31
CA ASP A 271 15.61 -6.87 7.20
C ASP A 271 14.57 -7.85 7.75
N SER A 272 13.31 -7.45 7.72
CA SER A 272 12.19 -8.28 8.10
C SER A 272 11.77 -9.15 6.91
N PHE A 273 12.23 -10.39 6.88
CA PHE A 273 11.74 -11.38 5.90
C PHE A 273 10.68 -12.25 6.53
N THR A 274 9.54 -12.33 5.86
CA THR A 274 8.50 -13.31 6.19
C THR A 274 8.15 -14.13 4.95
N ASP A 275 7.91 -15.41 5.14
CA ASP A 275 7.36 -16.32 4.14
C ASP A 275 5.84 -16.49 4.31
N ASP A 276 5.25 -15.77 5.26
CA ASP A 276 3.80 -15.74 5.47
C ASP A 276 3.09 -15.26 4.21
N ARG A 277 2.13 -16.05 3.75
CA ARG A 277 1.29 -15.79 2.59
C ARG A 277 -0.10 -15.28 2.97
N SER A 278 -0.33 -15.06 4.25
CA SER A 278 -1.54 -14.46 4.77
C SER A 278 -1.68 -13.00 4.31
N PHE A 279 -2.89 -12.49 4.32
CA PHE A 279 -3.16 -11.12 3.89
C PHE A 279 -4.44 -10.57 4.53
N LEU A 280 -4.54 -9.25 4.50
CA LEU A 280 -5.74 -8.50 4.81
C LEU A 280 -6.44 -8.11 3.51
N ILE A 281 -7.77 -8.14 3.48
CA ILE A 281 -8.60 -7.64 2.36
C ILE A 281 -9.66 -6.69 2.85
N ALA A 282 -10.00 -5.71 2.01
CA ALA A 282 -11.17 -4.85 2.19
C ALA A 282 -12.21 -5.12 1.10
N GLN A 283 -13.48 -4.87 1.44
CA GLN A 283 -14.66 -5.10 0.61
C GLN A 283 -15.56 -3.86 0.66
N ALA A 284 -15.73 -3.17 -0.48
CA ALA A 284 -16.43 -1.89 -0.54
C ALA A 284 -17.73 -1.93 -1.37
N ASP A 285 -18.31 -3.10 -1.60
CA ASP A 285 -19.62 -3.19 -2.28
C ASP A 285 -20.74 -2.76 -1.32
N GLN A 286 -21.39 -1.66 -1.64
CA GLN A 286 -22.49 -1.12 -0.84
C GLN A 286 -23.86 -1.78 -1.14
N ASN A 287 -23.97 -2.53 -2.23
CA ASN A 287 -25.22 -3.18 -2.62
C ASN A 287 -25.42 -4.55 -1.95
N VAL A 288 -24.42 -5.02 -1.22
CA VAL A 288 -24.44 -6.32 -0.55
C VAL A 288 -24.28 -6.11 0.94
N ASP A 289 -25.16 -6.75 1.71
CA ASP A 289 -25.05 -6.79 3.17
C ASP A 289 -23.88 -7.71 3.58
N ILE A 290 -22.77 -7.08 3.92
CA ILE A 290 -21.54 -7.71 4.38
C ILE A 290 -21.22 -7.12 5.77
N PRO A 291 -21.42 -7.89 6.85
CA PRO A 291 -21.21 -7.38 8.20
C PRO A 291 -19.75 -7.03 8.49
N PHE A 292 -18.79 -7.82 7.96
CA PHE A 292 -17.36 -7.62 8.15
C PHE A 292 -16.71 -7.26 6.82
N ARG A 293 -16.34 -6.00 6.66
CA ARG A 293 -15.80 -5.49 5.38
C ARG A 293 -14.27 -5.54 5.30
N VAL A 294 -13.59 -5.70 6.42
CA VAL A 294 -12.14 -5.93 6.47
C VAL A 294 -11.90 -7.29 7.10
N LEU A 295 -11.16 -8.14 6.42
CA LEU A 295 -10.92 -9.51 6.85
C LEU A 295 -9.44 -9.87 6.77
N TRP A 296 -8.97 -10.60 7.77
CA TRP A 296 -7.70 -11.28 7.77
C TRP A 296 -7.86 -12.69 7.25
N VAL A 297 -7.14 -13.02 6.20
CA VAL A 297 -7.12 -14.34 5.58
C VAL A 297 -5.79 -15.02 5.89
N ASN A 298 -5.86 -16.12 6.65
CA ASN A 298 -4.69 -16.93 6.97
C ASN A 298 -4.36 -17.88 5.81
N ALA A 299 -3.08 -17.99 5.51
CA ALA A 299 -2.52 -19.03 4.65
C ALA A 299 -2.00 -20.16 5.54
N VAL A 300 -2.58 -21.35 5.42
CA VAL A 300 -2.26 -22.50 6.26
C VAL A 300 -1.76 -23.66 5.40
N GLU A 301 -0.54 -24.12 5.67
CA GLU A 301 -0.01 -25.32 5.05
C GLU A 301 -0.71 -26.56 5.59
N THR A 302 -1.21 -27.39 4.67
CA THR A 302 -1.85 -28.67 4.97
C THR A 302 -1.20 -29.77 4.18
N VAL A 303 -1.57 -31.03 4.47
CA VAL A 303 -1.08 -32.20 3.69
C VAL A 303 -1.49 -32.16 2.21
N ASP A 304 -2.56 -31.42 1.90
CA ASP A 304 -3.09 -31.24 0.54
C ASP A 304 -2.59 -29.93 -0.12
N GLY A 305 -1.68 -29.21 0.55
CA GLY A 305 -1.11 -27.94 0.11
C GLY A 305 -1.62 -26.72 0.88
N LEU A 306 -1.37 -25.55 0.33
CA LEU A 306 -1.69 -24.27 0.95
C LEU A 306 -3.20 -23.95 0.83
N VAL A 307 -3.83 -23.73 1.97
CA VAL A 307 -5.26 -23.37 2.09
C VAL A 307 -5.41 -21.98 2.66
N PHE A 308 -6.33 -21.20 2.12
CA PHE A 308 -6.66 -19.86 2.59
C PHE A 308 -8.00 -19.85 3.33
N GLN A 309 -7.99 -19.33 4.55
CA GLN A 309 -9.20 -19.28 5.40
C GLN A 309 -9.24 -18.00 6.23
N GLN A 310 -10.44 -17.48 6.48
CA GLN A 310 -10.60 -16.30 7.31
C GLN A 310 -10.16 -16.58 8.75
N ASN A 311 -9.46 -15.62 9.34
CA ASN A 311 -9.05 -15.67 10.75
C ASN A 311 -10.25 -15.45 11.67
N SER A 312 -10.89 -16.53 12.09
CA SER A 312 -12.06 -16.46 12.98
C SER A 312 -11.71 -16.13 14.44
N SER A 313 -10.42 -16.13 14.82
CA SER A 313 -10.02 -15.78 16.20
C SER A 313 -10.35 -14.34 16.56
N LEU A 314 -10.38 -13.43 15.55
CA LEU A 314 -10.72 -12.02 15.73
C LEU A 314 -12.21 -11.78 16.02
N LEU A 315 -13.06 -12.80 15.97
CA LEU A 315 -14.45 -12.72 16.43
C LEU A 315 -14.55 -12.72 17.98
N ALA A 316 -13.51 -13.16 18.66
CA ALA A 316 -13.44 -13.11 20.12
C ALA A 316 -13.06 -11.68 20.54
N GLN A 317 -14.04 -10.90 20.98
CA GLN A 317 -13.88 -9.51 21.37
C GLN A 317 -13.85 -9.38 22.90
N ASP A 318 -12.79 -8.81 23.43
CA ASP A 318 -12.68 -8.48 24.86
C ASP A 318 -12.97 -6.98 25.07
N THR A 319 -14.23 -6.68 25.37
CA THR A 319 -14.69 -5.31 25.60
C THR A 319 -14.16 -4.68 26.88
N THR A 320 -13.44 -5.43 27.72
CA THR A 320 -12.75 -4.85 28.88
C THR A 320 -11.43 -4.20 28.47
N GLN A 321 -10.85 -4.60 27.33
CA GLN A 321 -9.56 -4.11 26.85
C GLN A 321 -9.68 -3.08 25.71
N ALA A 322 -10.77 -3.06 24.96
CA ALA A 322 -10.96 -2.10 23.85
C ALA A 322 -12.42 -1.73 23.65
N ASP A 323 -12.66 -0.53 23.10
CA ASP A 323 -13.98 -0.01 22.75
C ASP A 323 -14.39 -0.35 21.32
N GLY A 324 -13.45 -0.75 20.47
CA GLY A 324 -13.69 -1.08 19.08
C GLY A 324 -12.84 -2.26 18.61
N PHE A 325 -13.28 -2.91 17.54
CA PHE A 325 -12.63 -4.10 17.00
C PHE A 325 -12.62 -4.09 15.47
N LEU A 326 -11.60 -4.68 14.86
CA LEU A 326 -11.53 -4.88 13.40
C LEU A 326 -12.74 -5.69 12.91
N TYR A 327 -13.11 -6.76 13.64
CA TYR A 327 -14.29 -7.57 13.37
C TYR A 327 -15.48 -7.09 14.22
N GLU A 328 -15.87 -5.85 13.99
CA GLU A 328 -17.11 -5.29 14.53
C GLU A 328 -18.15 -5.21 13.40
N PRO A 329 -19.36 -5.77 13.56
CA PRO A 329 -20.35 -5.75 12.49
C PRO A 329 -20.70 -4.31 12.07
N ASN A 330 -20.67 -4.07 10.75
CA ASN A 330 -20.98 -2.78 10.14
C ASN A 330 -20.11 -1.59 10.57
N LYS A 331 -18.91 -1.85 11.09
CA LYS A 331 -17.95 -0.81 11.46
C LYS A 331 -17.52 0.05 10.26
N PHE A 332 -17.30 -0.59 9.13
CA PHE A 332 -16.89 0.06 7.89
C PHE A 332 -18.06 0.19 6.92
N ILE A 333 -18.09 1.29 6.16
CA ILE A 333 -19.06 1.51 5.08
C ILE A 333 -18.40 1.26 3.73
N LYS A 334 -17.25 1.90 3.48
CA LYS A 334 -16.51 1.79 2.23
C LYS A 334 -15.00 1.81 2.49
N PRO A 335 -14.46 0.74 3.10
CA PRO A 335 -13.02 0.65 3.28
C PRO A 335 -12.36 0.48 1.91
N VAL A 336 -11.38 1.31 1.60
CA VAL A 336 -10.77 1.39 0.26
C VAL A 336 -9.30 1.08 0.24
N ASP A 337 -8.62 1.15 1.40
CA ASP A 337 -7.23 0.74 1.50
C ASP A 337 -6.86 0.28 2.92
N ILE A 338 -5.78 -0.53 2.99
CA ILE A 338 -5.24 -1.14 4.20
C ILE A 338 -3.72 -1.06 4.16
N ALA A 339 -3.10 -0.61 5.25
CA ALA A 339 -1.66 -0.71 5.44
C ALA A 339 -1.33 -1.49 6.72
N TYR A 340 -0.35 -2.39 6.61
CA TYR A 340 0.26 -3.09 7.74
C TYR A 340 1.66 -2.52 7.99
N THR A 341 2.01 -2.22 9.24
CA THR A 341 3.25 -1.50 9.53
C THR A 341 4.47 -2.39 9.63
N ALA A 342 4.33 -3.62 10.15
CA ALA A 342 5.40 -4.60 10.40
C ALA A 342 6.63 -4.04 11.15
N ASP A 343 6.44 -2.96 11.90
CA ASP A 343 7.38 -2.47 12.90
C ASP A 343 7.15 -3.15 14.26
N ASP A 344 7.81 -2.67 15.31
CA ASP A 344 7.70 -3.24 16.65
C ASP A 344 6.25 -3.20 17.19
N ASP A 345 5.47 -2.20 16.76
CA ASP A 345 4.08 -2.01 17.19
C ASP A 345 3.08 -2.84 16.35
N SER A 346 3.43 -3.15 15.09
CA SER A 346 2.64 -4.00 14.16
C SER A 346 1.18 -3.58 14.02
N TYR A 347 0.93 -2.31 13.68
CA TYR A 347 -0.42 -1.78 13.48
C TYR A 347 -1.04 -2.16 12.13
N ILE A 348 -2.36 -2.14 12.09
CA ILE A 348 -3.18 -2.24 10.88
C ILE A 348 -3.94 -0.92 10.73
N PHE A 349 -3.70 -0.21 9.64
CA PHE A 349 -4.46 0.98 9.26
C PHE A 349 -5.50 0.63 8.22
N VAL A 350 -6.70 1.17 8.37
CA VAL A 350 -7.80 1.04 7.41
C VAL A 350 -8.35 2.43 7.12
N ILE A 351 -8.41 2.81 5.85
CA ILE A 351 -9.06 4.05 5.42
C ILE A 351 -10.45 3.77 4.87
N ASP A 352 -11.45 4.42 5.44
CA ASP A 352 -12.84 4.35 4.97
C ASP A 352 -13.21 5.64 4.24
N GLN A 353 -13.46 5.52 2.96
CA GLN A 353 -13.73 6.64 2.06
C GLN A 353 -15.06 7.32 2.38
N GLU A 354 -16.10 6.56 2.73
CA GLU A 354 -17.44 7.12 2.98
C GLU A 354 -17.52 7.79 4.35
N LEU A 355 -16.87 7.20 5.37
CA LEU A 355 -16.75 7.79 6.69
C LEU A 355 -15.74 8.94 6.75
N ASN A 356 -14.90 9.09 5.73
CA ASN A 356 -13.78 10.03 5.72
C ASN A 356 -12.90 9.85 6.97
N LYS A 357 -12.58 8.59 7.29
CA LYS A 357 -11.96 8.25 8.56
C LYS A 357 -10.83 7.25 8.40
N LEU A 358 -9.75 7.48 9.14
CA LEU A 358 -8.64 6.56 9.33
C LEU A 358 -8.84 5.80 10.64
N PHE A 359 -8.82 4.49 10.56
CA PHE A 359 -8.87 3.58 11.70
C PHE A 359 -7.51 2.94 11.93
N GLN A 360 -7.16 2.72 13.19
CA GLN A 360 -5.97 1.99 13.59
C GLN A 360 -6.33 0.84 14.51
N PHE A 361 -5.75 -0.34 14.22
CA PHE A 361 -5.93 -1.56 15.01
C PHE A 361 -4.59 -2.18 15.33
N GLN A 362 -4.54 -2.94 16.40
CA GLN A 362 -3.48 -3.89 16.69
C GLN A 362 -3.71 -5.21 15.94
N THR A 363 -2.70 -6.07 15.86
CA THR A 363 -2.79 -7.39 15.22
C THR A 363 -3.75 -8.36 15.91
N ASN A 364 -4.11 -8.11 17.17
CA ASN A 364 -5.17 -8.85 17.87
C ASN A 364 -6.59 -8.36 17.51
N GLY A 365 -6.71 -7.38 16.62
CA GLY A 365 -7.96 -6.81 16.16
C GLY A 365 -8.55 -5.72 17.05
N GLN A 366 -7.92 -5.34 18.16
CA GLN A 366 -8.36 -4.25 19.02
C GLN A 366 -8.07 -2.88 18.37
N GLU A 367 -9.04 -1.97 18.40
CA GLU A 367 -8.87 -0.61 17.88
C GLU A 367 -8.11 0.27 18.88
N GLY A 368 -7.12 1.01 18.38
CA GLY A 368 -6.35 1.97 19.15
C GLY A 368 -4.92 1.56 19.42
N VAL A 369 -4.31 2.23 20.39
CA VAL A 369 -2.92 2.03 20.82
C VAL A 369 -2.87 1.61 22.29
N PRO A 370 -1.83 0.88 22.72
CA PRO A 370 -1.62 0.59 24.12
C PRO A 370 -1.50 1.89 24.94
N PRO A 371 -2.01 1.92 26.17
CA PRO A 371 -1.83 3.07 27.05
C PRO A 371 -0.34 3.28 27.35
N PRO A 372 0.12 4.54 27.44
CA PRO A 372 1.51 4.84 27.78
C PRO A 372 1.86 4.38 29.19
N ALA A 373 3.15 4.12 29.43
CA ALA A 373 3.62 3.73 30.75
C ALA A 373 3.26 4.80 31.78
N GLY A 374 2.57 4.40 32.87
CA GLY A 374 2.12 5.31 33.91
C GLY A 374 0.69 5.84 33.77
N ALA A 375 -0.05 5.46 32.73
CA ALA A 375 -1.48 5.73 32.66
C ALA A 375 -2.25 5.07 33.82
N GLU A 376 -3.36 5.67 34.27
CA GLU A 376 -4.18 5.12 35.36
C GLU A 376 -4.75 3.74 34.99
N ASP A 377 -5.20 3.57 33.75
CA ASP A 377 -5.60 2.28 33.19
C ASP A 377 -4.53 1.80 32.23
N GLN A 378 -3.88 0.69 32.56
CA GLN A 378 -2.82 0.04 31.76
C GLN A 378 -3.35 -1.06 30.86
N THR A 379 -4.66 -1.32 30.88
CA THR A 379 -5.27 -2.48 30.21
C THR A 379 -6.07 -2.11 29.00
N ARG A 380 -6.67 -0.91 28.98
CA ARG A 380 -7.61 -0.50 27.95
C ARG A 380 -6.92 0.31 26.85
N GLN A 381 -7.20 -0.06 25.59
CA GLN A 381 -6.67 0.65 24.44
C GLN A 381 -7.19 2.09 24.37
N ILE A 382 -6.34 3.02 23.93
CA ILE A 382 -6.71 4.41 23.67
C ILE A 382 -7.11 4.51 22.20
N LEU A 383 -8.35 4.96 21.93
CA LEU A 383 -8.83 5.18 20.58
C LEU A 383 -8.11 6.38 19.95
N VAL A 384 -7.43 6.13 18.83
CA VAL A 384 -6.69 7.14 18.07
C VAL A 384 -7.21 7.29 16.63
N SER A 385 -8.21 6.48 16.25
CA SER A 385 -8.88 6.61 14.95
C SER A 385 -9.52 7.98 14.79
N PHE A 386 -9.30 8.64 13.65
CA PHE A 386 -9.73 10.02 13.42
C PHE A 386 -10.13 10.27 11.97
N GLY A 387 -10.73 11.40 11.73
CA GLY A 387 -11.15 11.89 10.44
C GLY A 387 -12.65 12.17 10.40
N GLU A 388 -13.00 13.15 9.61
CA GLU A 388 -14.36 13.56 9.24
C GLU A 388 -14.31 14.28 7.90
N PHE A 389 -15.45 14.48 7.26
CA PHE A 389 -15.49 15.20 5.99
C PHE A 389 -15.02 16.64 6.12
N GLY A 390 -14.09 17.06 5.25
CA GLY A 390 -13.60 18.42 5.16
C GLY A 390 -12.20 18.56 4.59
N ALA A 391 -11.62 19.74 4.70
CA ALA A 391 -10.28 20.08 4.22
C ALA A 391 -9.32 20.55 5.34
N GLY A 392 -9.77 20.51 6.58
CA GLY A 392 -8.97 20.88 7.75
C GLY A 392 -7.82 19.92 8.02
N PRO A 393 -6.99 20.18 9.05
CA PRO A 393 -5.78 19.42 9.31
C PRO A 393 -6.01 17.94 9.67
N LYS A 394 -7.17 17.59 10.26
CA LYS A 394 -7.56 16.21 10.60
C LYS A 394 -8.81 15.76 9.87
N GLN A 395 -9.15 16.45 8.77
CA GLN A 395 -10.31 16.16 7.93
C GLN A 395 -9.87 15.59 6.59
N PHE A 396 -10.72 14.77 6.00
CA PHE A 396 -10.52 14.15 4.70
C PHE A 396 -11.72 14.41 3.78
N ASN A 397 -11.47 14.34 2.49
CA ASN A 397 -12.51 14.36 1.47
C ASN A 397 -12.31 13.17 0.53
N GLN A 398 -13.11 12.12 0.72
CA GLN A 398 -13.02 10.87 -0.03
C GLN A 398 -11.59 10.28 -0.07
N PRO A 399 -10.94 10.05 1.08
CA PRO A 399 -9.59 9.48 1.11
C PRO A 399 -9.58 8.12 0.41
N SER A 400 -8.45 7.76 -0.21
CA SER A 400 -8.38 6.63 -1.14
C SER A 400 -7.22 5.67 -0.90
N GLY A 401 -6.15 6.10 -0.24
CA GLY A 401 -4.97 5.29 0.03
C GLY A 401 -4.35 5.60 1.38
N VAL A 402 -3.65 4.63 1.98
CA VAL A 402 -2.92 4.78 3.24
C VAL A 402 -1.59 4.02 3.19
N ALA A 403 -0.52 4.67 3.64
CA ALA A 403 0.78 4.05 3.84
C ALA A 403 1.37 4.47 5.19
N TYR A 404 2.34 3.71 5.67
CA TYR A 404 3.02 4.00 6.92
C TYR A 404 4.52 3.77 6.80
N PHE A 405 5.30 4.67 7.33
CA PHE A 405 6.72 4.50 7.49
C PHE A 405 7.29 5.47 8.54
N ASP A 406 8.23 4.98 9.34
CA ASP A 406 8.99 5.78 10.31
C ASP A 406 8.07 6.63 11.21
N ARG A 407 7.04 5.97 11.79
CA ARG A 407 6.02 6.57 12.65
C ARG A 407 5.15 7.62 11.98
N VAL A 408 5.22 7.77 10.66
CA VAL A 408 4.38 8.68 9.88
C VAL A 408 3.36 7.90 9.07
N VAL A 409 2.10 8.27 9.21
CA VAL A 409 0.99 7.78 8.38
C VAL A 409 0.78 8.76 7.24
N TYR A 410 0.72 8.25 6.02
CA TYR A 410 0.45 8.99 4.79
C TYR A 410 -0.95 8.62 4.30
N VAL A 411 -1.76 9.60 3.98
CA VAL A 411 -3.13 9.40 3.47
C VAL A 411 -3.29 10.13 2.14
N ALA A 412 -3.66 9.39 1.10
CA ALA A 412 -4.11 9.98 -0.16
C ALA A 412 -5.50 10.58 0.04
N ASP A 413 -5.57 11.89 0.24
CA ASP A 413 -6.78 12.65 0.48
C ASP A 413 -7.32 13.17 -0.85
N LYS A 414 -7.97 12.25 -1.58
CA LYS A 414 -8.33 12.35 -3.00
C LYS A 414 -9.10 13.61 -3.34
N GLY A 415 -10.17 13.89 -2.63
CA GLY A 415 -11.03 15.05 -2.92
C GLY A 415 -10.41 16.39 -2.51
N ASN A 416 -9.32 16.37 -1.73
CA ASN A 416 -8.54 17.56 -1.39
C ASN A 416 -7.26 17.70 -2.22
N ASN A 417 -7.00 16.79 -3.18
CA ASN A 417 -5.84 16.80 -4.07
C ASN A 417 -4.49 16.87 -3.32
N ARG A 418 -4.36 16.11 -2.23
CA ARG A 418 -3.18 16.17 -1.37
C ARG A 418 -2.81 14.80 -0.78
N ILE A 419 -1.55 14.67 -0.34
CA ILE A 419 -1.13 13.62 0.60
C ILE A 419 -1.04 14.26 1.98
N SER A 420 -1.92 13.83 2.87
CA SER A 420 -1.95 14.25 4.28
C SER A 420 -1.04 13.34 5.10
N ARG A 421 -0.27 13.91 6.04
CA ARG A 421 0.70 13.18 6.85
C ARG A 421 0.41 13.38 8.33
N PHE A 422 0.55 12.31 9.11
CA PHE A 422 0.22 12.32 10.53
C PHE A 422 1.24 11.51 11.32
N LYS A 423 1.47 11.92 12.57
CA LYS A 423 2.31 11.21 13.53
C LYS A 423 1.58 11.15 14.87
N LEU A 424 1.72 10.05 15.62
CA LEU A 424 1.19 9.97 16.97
C LEU A 424 1.81 11.05 17.85
N THR A 425 1.03 11.68 18.71
CA THR A 425 1.54 12.72 19.63
C THR A 425 2.62 12.19 20.57
N SER A 426 2.53 10.92 20.96
CA SER A 426 3.57 10.23 21.74
C SER A 426 4.90 10.05 20.99
N ASP A 427 4.92 10.15 19.69
CA ASP A 427 6.12 9.92 18.87
C ASP A 427 6.93 11.20 18.61
N PHE A 428 6.47 12.33 19.15
CA PHE A 428 7.17 13.63 19.04
C PHE A 428 8.08 13.91 20.24
N GLU A 429 8.09 13.05 21.26
CA GLU A 429 8.93 13.19 22.46
C GLU A 429 10.37 12.70 22.25
#